data_e188f411a71a80451a2d85758a0e9aa6
#
_entry.id   e188f411a71a80451a2d85758a0e9aa6
#
_cell.length_a   1.000
_cell.length_b   1.000
_cell.length_c   1.000
_cell.angle_alpha   90.00
_cell.angle_beta   90.00
_cell.angle_gamma   90.00
#
_symmetry.space_group_name_H-M   'P 1'
#
loop_
_entity.id
_entity.type
_entity.pdbx_description
1 polymer ?
#
loop_
_entity_poly.entity_id
_entity_poly.type
_entity_poly.pdbx_seq_one_letter_code
_entity_poly.pdbx_strand_id
1 'polypeptide(L)'
;MSRAVRTGLIGLGAMGQGHARRILEGEIDGLELAAVCDADKSRLAAFDGVAQYTQVNELLTSRAVDAVVIATPHYSHTDIGVAALEAGLHVLVEKPISVHKADCLRLIEAHGAPRGAGTGTGLSGGAPETAAAQGAESAAAQGAGN
;
A
#
# COMPACT_ATOMS: atom_id res chain seq x y z
N MET A 1 30.13 6.30 0.76
CA MET A 1 29.03 5.37 1.14
C MET A 1 27.73 5.97 0.65
N SER A 2 26.95 5.24 -0.15
CA SER A 2 25.62 5.72 -0.58
C SER A 2 24.67 5.70 0.63
N ARG A 3 23.81 6.72 0.74
CA ARG A 3 22.78 6.78 1.76
C ARG A 3 21.77 5.64 1.52
N ALA A 4 21.32 4.96 2.58
CA ALA A 4 20.22 3.99 2.47
C ALA A 4 18.94 4.66 1.92
N VAL A 5 18.17 3.92 1.14
CA VAL A 5 16.88 4.35 0.61
C VAL A 5 15.85 4.23 1.73
N ARG A 6 15.26 5.36 2.13
CA ARG A 6 14.19 5.40 3.12
C ARG A 6 12.92 4.82 2.50
N THR A 7 12.50 3.67 3.00
CA THR A 7 11.40 2.90 2.44
C THR A 7 10.16 3.00 3.32
N GLY A 8 9.04 3.30 2.70
CA GLY A 8 7.70 3.22 3.31
C GLY A 8 7.02 1.91 2.92
N LEU A 9 6.36 1.25 3.86
CA LEU A 9 5.55 0.08 3.58
C LEU A 9 4.06 0.41 3.70
N ILE A 10 3.30 0.18 2.64
CA ILE A 10 1.87 0.45 2.56
C ILE A 10 1.11 -0.87 2.51
N GLY A 11 0.30 -1.15 3.54
CA GLY A 11 -0.40 -2.41 3.74
C GLY A 11 0.42 -3.39 4.58
N LEU A 12 -0.03 -3.63 5.81
CA LEU A 12 0.61 -4.53 6.78
C LEU A 12 -0.17 -5.83 6.96
N GLY A 13 -0.67 -6.40 5.86
CA GLY A 13 -1.10 -7.79 5.81
C GLY A 13 0.10 -8.75 5.96
N ALA A 14 -0.11 -10.06 5.81
CA ALA A 14 0.96 -11.05 5.98
C ALA A 14 2.21 -10.75 5.13
N MET A 15 2.02 -10.40 3.84
CA MET A 15 3.14 -10.07 2.94
C MET A 15 3.83 -8.76 3.36
N GLY A 16 3.06 -7.72 3.62
CA GLY A 16 3.61 -6.42 4.01
C GLY A 16 4.38 -6.47 5.33
N GLN A 17 3.89 -7.17 6.33
CA GLN A 17 4.62 -7.39 7.57
C GLN A 17 5.94 -8.15 7.35
N GLY A 18 5.92 -9.15 6.45
CA GLY A 18 7.13 -9.89 6.09
C GLY A 18 8.20 -8.98 5.48
N HIS A 19 7.82 -8.15 4.51
CA HIS A 19 8.74 -7.18 3.90
C HIS A 19 9.25 -6.15 4.92
N ALA A 20 8.35 -5.59 5.73
CA ALA A 20 8.72 -4.58 6.72
C ALA A 20 9.75 -5.13 7.72
N ARG A 21 9.53 -6.33 8.25
CA ARG A 21 10.46 -6.95 9.20
C ARG A 21 11.82 -7.19 8.59
N ARG A 22 11.89 -7.74 7.38
CA ARG A 22 13.18 -8.00 6.70
C ARG A 22 13.99 -6.72 6.47
N ILE A 23 13.32 -5.61 6.14
CA ILE A 23 14.00 -4.32 6.02
C ILE A 23 14.44 -3.82 7.40
N LEU A 24 13.58 -3.90 8.41
CA LEU A 24 13.85 -3.43 9.77
C LEU A 24 15.01 -4.21 10.42
N GLU A 25 15.10 -5.51 10.17
CA GLU A 25 16.15 -6.41 10.66
C GLU A 25 17.46 -6.29 9.88
N GLY A 26 17.48 -5.46 8.83
CA GLY A 26 18.68 -5.22 8.03
C GLY A 26 19.05 -6.36 7.08
N GLU A 27 18.11 -7.24 6.75
CA GLU A 27 18.34 -8.33 5.80
C GLU A 27 18.53 -7.86 4.35
N ILE A 28 18.15 -6.60 4.06
CA ILE A 28 18.22 -6.03 2.71
C ILE A 28 19.15 -4.82 2.73
N ASP A 29 20.36 -5.02 2.21
CA ASP A 29 21.38 -3.97 2.15
C ASP A 29 20.87 -2.74 1.37
N GLY A 30 21.14 -1.56 1.91
CA GLY A 30 20.81 -0.29 1.27
C GLY A 30 19.37 0.16 1.44
N LEU A 31 18.52 -0.58 2.16
CA LEU A 31 17.18 -0.14 2.54
C LEU A 31 17.11 0.17 4.04
N GLU A 32 16.29 1.17 4.37
CA GLU A 32 15.90 1.54 5.73
C GLU A 32 14.38 1.60 5.81
N LEU A 33 13.77 0.95 6.81
CA LEU A 33 12.32 1.09 7.05
C LEU A 33 12.07 2.41 7.78
N ALA A 34 11.65 3.43 7.03
CA ALA A 34 11.42 4.76 7.57
C ALA A 34 9.96 4.99 7.97
N ALA A 35 9.02 4.31 7.34
CA ALA A 35 7.59 4.48 7.60
C ALA A 35 6.78 3.22 7.31
N VAL A 36 5.66 3.07 8.01
CA VAL A 36 4.64 2.06 7.75
C VAL A 36 3.25 2.70 7.69
N CYS A 37 2.37 2.16 6.84
CA CYS A 37 1.00 2.63 6.68
C CYS A 37 0.01 1.47 6.59
N ASP A 38 -0.99 1.49 7.45
CA ASP A 38 -2.14 0.58 7.38
C ASP A 38 -3.36 1.24 8.00
N ALA A 39 -4.54 1.04 7.43
CA ALA A 39 -5.79 1.55 7.99
C ALA A 39 -6.12 0.93 9.35
N ASP A 40 -5.65 -0.29 9.59
CA ASP A 40 -5.79 -0.99 10.87
C ASP A 40 -4.64 -0.60 11.80
N LYS A 41 -4.94 0.25 12.78
CA LYS A 41 -3.96 0.72 13.78
C LYS A 41 -3.32 -0.42 14.59
N SER A 42 -4.01 -1.54 14.76
CA SER A 42 -3.47 -2.67 15.51
C SER A 42 -2.24 -3.29 14.85
N ARG A 43 -2.17 -3.21 13.52
CA ARG A 43 -1.03 -3.70 12.74
C ARG A 43 0.19 -2.78 12.82
N LEU A 44 -0.03 -1.49 13.03
CA LEU A 44 1.03 -0.50 13.19
C LEU A 44 1.81 -0.73 14.50
N ALA A 45 1.14 -1.18 15.55
CA ALA A 45 1.74 -1.40 16.87
C ALA A 45 2.94 -2.37 16.89
N ALA A 46 3.09 -3.19 15.86
CA ALA A 46 4.24 -4.10 15.72
C ALA A 46 5.54 -3.39 15.24
N PHE A 47 5.47 -2.09 14.90
CA PHE A 47 6.57 -1.32 14.30
C PHE A 47 6.87 -0.06 15.11
N ASP A 48 7.10 -0.23 16.42
CA ASP A 48 7.53 0.86 17.29
C ASP A 48 8.88 1.44 16.84
N GLY A 49 9.01 2.76 16.93
CA GLY A 49 10.22 3.46 16.48
C GLY A 49 10.29 3.79 14.99
N VAL A 50 9.29 3.35 14.21
CA VAL A 50 9.11 3.69 12.79
C VAL A 50 7.94 4.67 12.66
N ALA A 51 8.01 5.63 11.73
CA ALA A 51 6.90 6.54 11.48
C ALA A 51 5.65 5.78 11.03
N GLN A 52 4.50 6.07 11.66
CA GLN A 52 3.26 5.33 11.45
C GLN A 52 2.18 6.23 10.86
N TYR A 53 1.51 5.76 9.83
CA TYR A 53 0.42 6.45 9.14
C TYR A 53 -0.80 5.56 9.01
N THR A 54 -2.00 6.14 9.15
CA THR A 54 -3.25 5.44 8.86
C THR A 54 -3.84 5.79 7.50
N GLN A 55 -3.33 6.86 6.89
CA GLN A 55 -3.76 7.35 5.59
C GLN A 55 -2.58 7.36 4.62
N VAL A 56 -2.77 6.78 3.45
CA VAL A 56 -1.72 6.69 2.40
C VAL A 56 -1.23 8.09 2.01
N ASN A 57 -2.14 9.05 1.81
CA ASN A 57 -1.78 10.40 1.39
C ASN A 57 -0.87 11.12 2.40
N GLU A 58 -1.07 10.89 3.69
CA GLU A 58 -0.21 11.46 4.73
C GLU A 58 1.22 10.95 4.60
N LEU A 59 1.39 9.64 4.37
CA LEU A 59 2.70 9.05 4.12
C LEU A 59 3.33 9.59 2.84
N LEU A 60 2.59 9.63 1.72
CA LEU A 60 3.13 10.07 0.43
C LEU A 60 3.60 11.54 0.45
N THR A 61 2.95 12.38 1.25
CA THR A 61 3.27 13.81 1.36
C THR A 61 4.25 14.15 2.50
N SER A 62 4.57 13.18 3.36
CA SER A 62 5.38 13.39 4.57
C SER A 62 6.84 13.74 4.33
N ARG A 63 7.38 13.45 3.14
CA ARG A 63 8.82 13.51 2.82
C ARG A 63 9.68 12.59 3.70
N ALA A 64 9.08 11.67 4.41
CA ALA A 64 9.78 10.72 5.26
C ALA A 64 10.47 9.60 4.46
N VAL A 65 10.01 9.35 3.24
CA VAL A 65 10.42 8.21 2.41
C VAL A 65 10.92 8.64 1.03
N ASP A 66 11.78 7.82 0.44
CA ASP A 66 12.29 7.97 -0.93
C ASP A 66 11.61 6.95 -1.87
N ALA A 67 11.16 5.84 -1.30
CA ALA A 67 10.50 4.75 -2.01
C ALA A 67 9.36 4.17 -1.18
N VAL A 68 8.39 3.54 -1.85
CA VAL A 68 7.32 2.80 -1.18
C VAL A 68 7.18 1.39 -1.74
N VAL A 69 6.88 0.44 -0.85
CA VAL A 69 6.45 -0.92 -1.19
C VAL A 69 4.95 -1.00 -0.93
N ILE A 70 4.18 -1.34 -1.96
CA ILE A 70 2.72 -1.43 -1.89
C ILE A 70 2.34 -2.91 -1.78
N ALA A 71 1.83 -3.32 -0.63
CA ALA A 71 1.42 -4.67 -0.28
C ALA A 71 -0.03 -4.72 0.24
N THR A 72 -0.84 -3.79 -0.22
CA THR A 72 -2.29 -3.72 0.02
C THR A 72 -3.04 -4.79 -0.80
N PRO A 73 -4.36 -4.97 -0.64
CA PRO A 73 -5.14 -5.74 -1.58
C PRO A 73 -5.01 -5.20 -3.02
N HIS A 74 -4.95 -6.12 -3.99
CA HIS A 74 -4.58 -5.84 -5.39
C HIS A 74 -5.41 -4.74 -6.09
N TYR A 75 -6.67 -4.56 -5.72
CA TYR A 75 -7.55 -3.54 -6.30
C TYR A 75 -7.12 -2.09 -5.98
N SER A 76 -6.31 -1.87 -4.97
CA SER A 76 -5.79 -0.55 -4.62
C SER A 76 -4.38 -0.27 -5.15
N HIS A 77 -3.71 -1.26 -5.74
CA HIS A 77 -2.33 -1.15 -6.20
C HIS A 77 -2.12 -0.01 -7.20
N THR A 78 -3.02 0.10 -8.19
CA THR A 78 -2.89 1.09 -9.25
C THR A 78 -3.02 2.51 -8.73
N ASP A 79 -4.08 2.78 -7.96
CA ASP A 79 -4.33 4.15 -7.48
C ASP A 79 -3.25 4.62 -6.51
N ILE A 80 -2.82 3.75 -5.59
CA ILE A 80 -1.72 4.06 -4.67
C ILE A 80 -0.40 4.22 -5.46
N GLY A 81 -0.14 3.35 -6.41
CA GLY A 81 1.08 3.39 -7.22
C GLY A 81 1.18 4.66 -8.06
N VAL A 82 0.10 5.07 -8.72
CA VAL A 82 0.02 6.33 -9.48
C VAL A 82 0.26 7.51 -8.54
N ALA A 83 -0.44 7.60 -7.42
CA ALA A 83 -0.27 8.70 -6.46
C ALA A 83 1.16 8.77 -5.90
N ALA A 84 1.80 7.65 -5.64
CA ALA A 84 3.19 7.60 -5.18
C ALA A 84 4.18 8.07 -6.26
N LEU A 85 3.98 7.67 -7.52
CA LEU A 85 4.79 8.11 -8.66
C LEU A 85 4.63 9.62 -8.90
N GLU A 86 3.41 10.14 -8.82
CA GLU A 86 3.11 11.58 -8.93
C GLU A 86 3.75 12.38 -7.78
N ALA A 87 3.83 11.80 -6.57
CA ALA A 87 4.55 12.37 -5.45
C ALA A 87 6.08 12.34 -5.62
N GLY A 88 6.58 11.75 -6.70
CA GLY A 88 8.01 11.66 -7.01
C GLY A 88 8.74 10.50 -6.31
N LEU A 89 8.02 9.57 -5.72
CA LEU A 89 8.58 8.41 -5.03
C LEU A 89 8.92 7.27 -6.00
N HIS A 90 9.89 6.45 -5.62
CA HIS A 90 10.08 5.16 -6.26
C HIS A 90 9.05 4.15 -5.74
N VAL A 91 8.58 3.27 -6.61
CA VAL A 91 7.46 2.37 -6.28
C VAL A 91 7.80 0.93 -6.61
N LEU A 92 7.58 0.05 -5.64
CA LEU A 92 7.51 -1.39 -5.83
C LEU A 92 6.08 -1.83 -5.50
N VAL A 93 5.42 -2.48 -6.44
CA VAL A 93 4.05 -3.00 -6.27
C VAL A 93 4.10 -4.51 -6.17
N GLU A 94 3.42 -5.06 -5.16
CA GLU A 94 3.24 -6.50 -5.03
C GLU A 94 2.41 -7.08 -6.18
N LYS A 95 2.63 -8.35 -6.41
CA LYS A 95 1.87 -9.12 -7.43
C LYS A 95 0.42 -9.40 -6.94
N PRO A 96 -0.53 -9.47 -7.85
CA PRO A 96 -0.47 -9.00 -9.23
C PRO A 96 -0.41 -7.49 -9.29
N ILE A 97 0.36 -6.94 -10.23
CA ILE A 97 0.51 -5.47 -10.36
C ILE A 97 -0.84 -4.78 -10.52
N SER A 98 -1.75 -5.39 -11.28
CA SER A 98 -3.17 -5.01 -11.42
C SER A 98 -3.96 -6.18 -11.98
N VAL A 99 -5.30 -6.09 -11.89
CA VAL A 99 -6.23 -7.08 -12.46
C VAL A 99 -6.67 -6.72 -13.88
N HIS A 100 -6.47 -5.47 -14.30
CA HIS A 100 -6.84 -5.00 -15.63
C HIS A 100 -5.64 -4.41 -16.37
N LYS A 101 -5.55 -4.71 -17.67
CA LYS A 101 -4.50 -4.17 -18.53
C LYS A 101 -4.48 -2.63 -18.55
N ALA A 102 -5.65 -2.00 -18.56
CA ALA A 102 -5.76 -0.54 -18.54
C ALA A 102 -5.10 0.07 -17.31
N ASP A 103 -5.23 -0.55 -16.15
CA ASP A 103 -4.63 -0.10 -14.91
C ASP A 103 -3.09 -0.27 -14.91
N CYS A 104 -2.59 -1.34 -15.50
CA CYS A 104 -1.15 -1.50 -15.72
C CYS A 104 -0.59 -0.37 -16.59
N LEU A 105 -1.32 0.02 -17.63
CA LEU A 105 -0.93 1.13 -18.51
C LEU A 105 -0.92 2.47 -17.76
N ARG A 106 -1.88 2.72 -16.88
CA ARG A 106 -1.88 3.92 -16.01
C ARG A 106 -0.62 4.02 -15.17
N LEU A 107 -0.16 2.91 -14.59
CA LEU A 107 1.10 2.88 -13.82
C LEU A 107 2.32 3.17 -14.69
N ILE A 108 2.37 2.62 -15.90
CA ILE A 108 3.46 2.87 -16.85
C ILE A 108 3.49 4.33 -17.27
N GLU A 109 2.34 4.93 -17.57
CA GLU A 109 2.20 6.34 -17.93
C GLU A 109 2.65 7.25 -16.78
N ALA A 110 2.21 6.97 -15.56
CA ALA A 110 2.60 7.73 -14.37
C ALA A 110 4.12 7.65 -14.12
N HIS A 111 4.75 6.49 -14.37
CA HIS A 111 6.19 6.34 -14.26
C HIS A 111 6.96 7.16 -15.31
N GLY A 112 6.43 7.26 -16.54
CA GLY A 112 7.03 8.04 -17.63
C GLY A 112 6.82 9.55 -17.53
N ALA A 113 5.93 10.03 -16.67
CA ALA A 113 5.65 11.44 -16.50
C ALA A 113 6.83 12.16 -15.80
N PRO A 114 7.07 13.47 -16.11
CA PRO A 114 8.08 14.26 -15.42
C PRO A 114 7.80 14.28 -13.92
N ARG A 115 8.77 13.86 -13.12
CA ARG A 115 8.66 13.87 -11.65
C ARG A 115 8.51 15.29 -11.15
N GLY A 116 7.49 15.57 -10.38
CA GLY A 116 7.24 16.87 -9.77
C GLY A 116 6.24 17.76 -10.50
N ALA A 117 5.61 17.30 -11.58
CA ALA A 117 4.43 17.96 -12.16
C ALA A 117 3.17 17.54 -11.37
N GLY A 118 3.16 17.77 -10.08
CA GLY A 118 2.00 17.50 -9.23
C GLY A 118 0.85 18.42 -9.62
N THR A 119 0.02 17.98 -10.58
CA THR A 119 -1.37 18.44 -10.65
C THR A 119 -2.09 17.73 -9.51
N GLY A 120 -2.30 18.43 -8.41
CA GLY A 120 -3.04 17.94 -7.27
C GLY A 120 -4.48 17.58 -7.64
N THR A 121 -4.66 16.44 -8.24
CA THR A 121 -5.92 15.73 -8.25
C THR A 121 -5.99 14.97 -6.94
N GLY A 122 -6.49 15.69 -5.92
CA GLY A 122 -6.78 15.08 -4.64
C GLY A 122 -7.58 13.81 -4.86
N LEU A 123 -7.12 12.72 -4.26
CA LEU A 123 -7.98 11.58 -4.02
C LEU A 123 -9.16 12.12 -3.21
N SER A 124 -10.27 12.41 -3.89
CA SER A 124 -11.53 12.72 -3.21
C SER A 124 -11.82 11.53 -2.32
N GLY A 125 -11.83 11.77 -1.02
CA GLY A 125 -12.04 10.75 -0.01
C GLY A 125 -13.40 10.06 -0.20
N GLY A 126 -13.39 8.97 -0.92
CA GLY A 126 -14.35 7.92 -0.86
C GLY A 126 -13.62 6.74 -0.25
N ALA A 127 -13.73 6.57 1.06
CA ALA A 127 -13.39 5.31 1.66
C ALA A 127 -14.17 4.24 0.90
N PRO A 128 -13.52 3.16 0.39
CA PRO A 128 -14.29 2.02 -0.05
C PRO A 128 -14.98 1.48 1.20
N GLU A 129 -16.29 1.63 1.19
CA GLU A 129 -17.19 1.02 2.15
C GLU A 129 -16.83 -0.45 2.25
N THR A 130 -16.54 -0.89 3.45
CA THR A 130 -16.18 -2.25 3.81
C THR A 130 -17.16 -3.25 3.20
N ALA A 131 -16.75 -3.94 2.15
CA ALA A 131 -17.39 -5.18 1.72
C ALA A 131 -16.99 -6.31 2.68
N ALA A 132 -17.45 -6.20 3.91
CA ALA A 132 -17.37 -7.23 4.92
C ALA A 132 -18.75 -7.37 5.55
N ALA A 133 -19.66 -8.01 4.87
CA ALA A 133 -20.83 -8.73 5.42
C ALA A 133 -21.82 -9.12 4.32
N GLN A 134 -21.49 -10.07 3.48
CA GLN A 134 -22.52 -10.91 2.81
C GLN A 134 -21.90 -12.26 2.47
N GLY A 135 -22.01 -13.19 3.40
CA GLY A 135 -21.53 -14.56 3.21
C GLY A 135 -21.77 -15.46 4.40
N ALA A 136 -22.89 -15.28 5.09
CA ALA A 136 -23.29 -16.23 6.11
C ALA A 136 -24.81 -16.18 6.31
N GLU A 137 -25.55 -16.58 5.29
CA GLU A 137 -26.96 -17.03 5.47
C GLU A 137 -27.41 -17.78 4.21
N SER A 138 -27.11 -19.04 4.17
CA SER A 138 -27.90 -20.03 3.41
C SER A 138 -27.37 -21.44 3.66
N ALA A 139 -27.59 -21.96 4.85
CA ALA A 139 -27.53 -23.41 5.09
C ALA A 139 -28.30 -23.77 6.37
N ALA A 140 -29.59 -23.48 6.41
CA ALA A 140 -30.49 -24.07 7.40
C ALA A 140 -31.94 -23.96 6.91
N ALA A 141 -32.33 -24.79 5.96
CA ALA A 141 -33.72 -25.20 5.79
C ALA A 141 -33.83 -26.24 4.67
N GLN A 142 -33.60 -27.50 5.01
CA GLN A 142 -34.26 -28.64 4.36
C GLN A 142 -33.91 -29.92 5.14
N GLY A 143 -34.85 -30.36 5.95
CA GLY A 143 -34.73 -31.62 6.67
C GLY A 143 -35.76 -31.82 7.77
N ALA A 144 -37.05 -31.71 7.39
CA ALA A 144 -38.11 -32.34 8.20
C ALA A 144 -39.31 -32.65 7.27
N GLY A 145 -39.48 -33.89 6.99
CA GLY A 145 -40.62 -34.36 6.21
C GLY A 145 -40.55 -35.85 5.92
N ASN A 146 -41.11 -36.58 6.86
CA ASN A 146 -41.67 -37.93 6.78
C ASN A 146 -40.84 -39.06 7.39
#